data_d1be3cff8152cf087ce7838fd3ec6b55
#
_entry.id   d1be3cff8152cf087ce7838fd3ec6b55
#
_cell.length_a   1.000
_cell.length_b   1.000
_cell.length_c   1.000
_cell.angle_alpha   90.00
_cell.angle_beta   90.00
_cell.angle_gamma   90.00
#
_symmetry.space_group_name_H-M   'P 1'
#
loop_
_entity.id
_entity.type
_entity.pdbx_description
1 polymer ?
#
loop_
_entity_poly.entity_id
_entity_poly.type
_entity_poly.pdbx_seq_one_letter_code
_entity_poly.pdbx_strand_id
1 'polypeptide(L)'
;IKEAVELFNQAKKPLVLVGQGVTLSEAENELETFLNKTGMPAACTLLGLSALDQTHPQYTGMLGMHGNYAPNKLTNEADLIFAVGMRFDDRVTGDLSRYAIKAKVVHLDIDPAEIDKNVPTDVALIGDAKATLKEINKLVNKNKHENWLNKFNTLRTEEYKAVIENDLFPKEMQISMGEVIHK
;
A
#
# COMPACT_ATOMS: atom_id res chain seq x y z
N ILE A 1 -13.96 -8.62 11.58
CA ILE A 1 -13.56 -7.22 11.86
C ILE A 1 -12.80 -7.11 13.18
N LYS A 2 -13.30 -7.64 14.32
CA LYS A 2 -12.61 -7.50 15.62
C LYS A 2 -11.18 -8.03 15.59
N GLU A 3 -10.97 -9.21 15.04
CA GLU A 3 -9.65 -9.83 14.88
C GLU A 3 -8.71 -8.99 14.02
N ALA A 4 -9.21 -8.43 12.90
CA ALA A 4 -8.43 -7.51 12.07
C ALA A 4 -8.00 -6.26 12.85
N VAL A 5 -8.93 -5.68 13.62
CA VAL A 5 -8.64 -4.49 14.44
C VAL A 5 -7.60 -4.80 15.54
N GLU A 6 -7.61 -5.99 16.12
CA GLU A 6 -6.56 -6.40 17.06
C GLU A 6 -5.19 -6.44 16.39
N LEU A 7 -5.09 -7.00 15.18
CA LEU A 7 -3.85 -6.99 14.41
C LEU A 7 -3.41 -5.56 14.07
N PHE A 8 -4.32 -4.70 13.63
CA PHE A 8 -4.01 -3.30 13.33
C PHE A 8 -3.45 -2.56 14.55
N ASN A 9 -4.04 -2.78 15.73
CA ASN A 9 -3.62 -2.10 16.95
C ASN A 9 -2.26 -2.60 17.50
N GLN A 10 -1.84 -3.81 17.14
CA GLN A 10 -0.59 -4.43 17.60
C GLN A 10 0.59 -4.23 16.65
N ALA A 11 0.33 -3.94 15.38
CA ALA A 11 1.35 -3.84 14.34
C ALA A 11 2.36 -2.72 14.63
N LYS A 12 3.64 -3.02 14.37
CA LYS A 12 4.75 -2.08 14.51
C LYS A 12 5.26 -1.57 13.16
N LYS A 13 5.11 -2.38 12.13
CA LYS A 13 5.53 -2.11 10.75
C LYS A 13 4.40 -2.44 9.76
N PRO A 14 3.19 -1.85 9.96
CA PRO A 14 2.08 -2.13 9.07
C PRO A 14 2.27 -1.48 7.70
N LEU A 15 1.66 -2.07 6.68
CA LEU A 15 1.55 -1.49 5.35
C LEU A 15 0.14 -1.75 4.80
N VAL A 16 -0.52 -0.70 4.34
CA VAL A 16 -1.79 -0.79 3.64
C VAL A 16 -1.53 -0.88 2.16
N LEU A 17 -2.08 -1.90 1.50
CA LEU A 17 -2.03 -2.07 0.06
C LEU A 17 -3.38 -1.72 -0.54
N VAL A 18 -3.39 -0.68 -1.36
CA VAL A 18 -4.62 -0.06 -1.88
C VAL A 18 -4.84 -0.47 -3.32
N GLY A 19 -5.93 -1.18 -3.58
CA GLY A 19 -6.33 -1.62 -4.91
C GLY A 19 -7.52 -0.88 -5.50
N GLN A 20 -7.91 -1.28 -6.69
CA GLN A 20 -9.03 -0.69 -7.43
C GLN A 20 -10.38 -0.84 -6.71
N GLY A 21 -10.55 -1.87 -5.89
CA GLY A 21 -11.77 -2.10 -5.13
C GLY A 21 -12.16 -0.93 -4.23
N VAL A 22 -11.19 -0.12 -3.79
CA VAL A 22 -11.45 1.11 -3.02
C VAL A 22 -12.23 2.11 -3.87
N THR A 23 -11.76 2.39 -5.10
CA THR A 23 -12.44 3.30 -6.03
C THR A 23 -13.77 2.74 -6.51
N LEU A 24 -13.84 1.44 -6.80
CA LEU A 24 -15.07 0.80 -7.24
C LEU A 24 -16.18 0.81 -6.19
N SER A 25 -15.83 0.82 -4.90
CA SER A 25 -16.79 0.94 -3.79
C SER A 25 -16.95 2.39 -3.28
N GLU A 26 -16.31 3.37 -3.91
CA GLU A 26 -16.30 4.78 -3.48
C GLU A 26 -15.87 4.92 -2.00
N ALA A 27 -14.81 4.21 -1.62
CA ALA A 27 -14.33 4.09 -0.23
C ALA A 27 -13.15 5.00 0.11
N GLU A 28 -12.82 5.97 -0.75
CA GLU A 28 -11.65 6.86 -0.61
C GLU A 28 -11.66 7.61 0.72
N ASN A 29 -12.81 8.17 1.11
CA ASN A 29 -12.97 8.91 2.36
C ASN A 29 -12.80 8.03 3.60
N GLU A 30 -13.31 6.80 3.55
CA GLU A 30 -13.19 5.82 4.62
C GLU A 30 -11.75 5.33 4.76
N LEU A 31 -11.04 5.14 3.62
CA LEU A 31 -9.62 4.82 3.58
C LEU A 31 -8.79 5.96 4.17
N GLU A 32 -9.00 7.19 3.75
CA GLU A 32 -8.31 8.36 4.28
C GLU A 32 -8.53 8.51 5.78
N THR A 33 -9.78 8.32 6.26
CA THR A 33 -10.11 8.31 7.68
C THR A 33 -9.32 7.25 8.43
N PHE A 34 -9.21 6.04 7.87
CA PHE A 34 -8.42 4.95 8.43
C PHE A 34 -6.94 5.32 8.54
N LEU A 35 -6.36 5.82 7.46
CA LEU A 35 -4.94 6.19 7.40
C LEU A 35 -4.62 7.34 8.36
N ASN A 36 -5.46 8.38 8.41
CA ASN A 36 -5.31 9.50 9.33
C ASN A 36 -5.43 9.06 10.80
N LYS A 37 -6.26 8.08 11.09
CA LYS A 37 -6.45 7.56 12.44
C LYS A 37 -5.31 6.65 12.88
N THR A 38 -4.84 5.78 12.00
CA THR A 38 -3.84 4.76 12.32
C THR A 38 -2.40 5.20 12.06
N GLY A 39 -2.17 6.17 11.18
CA GLY A 39 -0.83 6.58 10.73
C GLY A 39 -0.08 5.50 9.95
N MET A 40 -0.75 4.47 9.45
CA MET A 40 -0.14 3.40 8.67
C MET A 40 0.31 3.89 7.30
N PRO A 41 1.54 3.59 6.84
CA PRO A 41 1.94 3.80 5.46
C PRO A 41 1.02 3.07 4.49
N ALA A 42 0.76 3.67 3.33
CA ALA A 42 -0.08 3.10 2.29
C ALA A 42 0.61 3.15 0.92
N ALA A 43 0.58 2.05 0.19
CA ALA A 43 1.06 1.95 -1.18
C ALA A 43 -0.07 1.49 -2.10
N CYS A 44 -0.13 2.08 -3.30
CA CYS A 44 -1.20 1.80 -4.25
C CYS A 44 -0.74 0.80 -5.33
N THR A 45 -1.63 -0.08 -5.75
CA THR A 45 -1.46 -0.81 -7.02
C THR A 45 -1.67 0.14 -8.18
N LEU A 46 -1.27 -0.24 -9.40
CA LEU A 46 -1.47 0.59 -10.59
C LEU A 46 -2.94 1.06 -10.72
N LEU A 47 -3.90 0.16 -10.55
CA LEU A 47 -5.33 0.50 -10.64
C LEU A 47 -5.89 1.13 -9.35
N GLY A 48 -5.13 1.16 -8.28
CA GLY A 48 -5.46 1.82 -7.02
C GLY A 48 -4.91 3.23 -6.88
N LEU A 49 -4.13 3.73 -7.86
CA LEU A 49 -3.45 5.04 -7.76
C LEU A 49 -4.38 6.22 -7.50
N SER A 50 -5.60 6.19 -8.04
CA SER A 50 -6.59 7.26 -7.83
C SER A 50 -7.37 7.15 -6.51
N ALA A 51 -7.20 6.07 -5.75
CA ALA A 51 -7.91 5.86 -4.50
C ALA A 51 -7.33 6.64 -3.31
N LEU A 52 -6.12 7.16 -3.43
CA LEU A 52 -5.44 7.93 -2.40
C LEU A 52 -4.66 9.08 -3.04
N ASP A 53 -4.84 10.29 -2.52
CA ASP A 53 -4.08 11.45 -2.97
C ASP A 53 -2.57 11.22 -2.74
N GLN A 54 -1.77 11.50 -3.77
CA GLN A 54 -0.31 11.32 -3.71
C GLN A 54 0.38 12.30 -2.75
N THR A 55 -0.31 13.37 -2.35
CA THR A 55 0.17 14.33 -1.34
C THR A 55 -0.19 13.91 0.08
N HIS A 56 -0.98 12.84 0.26
CA HIS A 56 -1.36 12.35 1.58
C HIS A 56 -0.11 11.91 2.38
N PRO A 57 0.03 12.30 3.66
CA PRO A 57 1.24 12.04 4.45
C PRO A 57 1.63 10.56 4.55
N GLN A 58 0.67 9.64 4.51
CA GLN A 58 0.90 8.20 4.55
C GLN A 58 1.10 7.56 3.17
N TYR A 59 0.96 8.32 2.07
CA TYR A 59 1.20 7.78 0.73
C TYR A 59 2.70 7.51 0.52
N THR A 60 3.05 6.27 0.16
CA THR A 60 4.43 5.82 -0.01
C THR A 60 4.83 5.48 -1.44
N GLY A 61 3.90 5.60 -2.38
CA GLY A 61 4.14 5.32 -3.79
C GLY A 61 3.33 4.14 -4.34
N MET A 62 3.67 3.74 -5.54
CA MET A 62 3.11 2.58 -6.21
C MET A 62 3.95 1.33 -5.90
N LEU A 63 3.30 0.18 -5.70
CA LEU A 63 3.97 -1.11 -5.57
C LEU A 63 3.75 -1.98 -6.82
N GLY A 64 4.57 -3.03 -6.95
CA GLY A 64 4.53 -3.98 -8.05
C GLY A 64 5.69 -3.83 -9.03
N MET A 65 5.63 -4.53 -10.16
CA MET A 65 6.73 -4.65 -11.14
C MET A 65 7.27 -3.31 -11.64
N HIS A 66 6.39 -2.31 -11.80
CA HIS A 66 6.73 -0.96 -12.23
C HIS A 66 6.61 0.07 -11.09
N GLY A 67 6.56 -0.42 -9.85
CA GLY A 67 6.39 0.40 -8.67
C GLY A 67 7.69 1.01 -8.15
N ASN A 68 7.54 1.84 -7.14
CA ASN A 68 8.63 2.50 -6.45
C ASN A 68 9.47 1.52 -5.60
N TYR A 69 10.73 1.86 -5.40
CA TYR A 69 11.67 1.04 -4.64
C TYR A 69 11.24 0.84 -3.19
N ALA A 70 10.82 1.92 -2.52
CA ALA A 70 10.47 1.88 -1.10
C ALA A 70 9.33 0.91 -0.78
N PRO A 71 8.12 0.99 -1.38
CA PRO A 71 7.03 0.07 -1.07
C PRO A 71 7.38 -1.37 -1.46
N ASN A 72 8.05 -1.62 -2.59
CA ASN A 72 8.43 -2.97 -3.00
C ASN A 72 9.41 -3.63 -2.00
N LYS A 73 10.39 -2.87 -1.52
CA LYS A 73 11.36 -3.37 -0.54
C LYS A 73 10.72 -3.57 0.84
N LEU A 74 9.97 -2.58 1.32
CA LEU A 74 9.47 -2.56 2.69
C LEU A 74 8.25 -3.45 2.90
N THR A 75 7.52 -3.85 1.87
CA THR A 75 6.51 -4.91 1.94
C THR A 75 7.06 -6.18 2.57
N ASN A 76 8.30 -6.55 2.21
CA ASN A 76 8.97 -7.75 2.77
C ASN A 76 9.53 -7.57 4.19
N GLU A 77 9.54 -6.34 4.71
CA GLU A 77 9.92 -6.03 6.09
C GLU A 77 8.71 -5.79 7.01
N ALA A 78 7.51 -5.68 6.43
CA ALA A 78 6.28 -5.46 7.17
C ALA A 78 5.99 -6.61 8.13
N ASP A 79 5.36 -6.30 9.27
CA ASP A 79 4.80 -7.28 10.21
C ASP A 79 3.30 -7.46 10.01
N LEU A 80 2.66 -6.53 9.31
CA LEU A 80 1.25 -6.58 8.95
C LEU A 80 1.05 -5.99 7.55
N ILE A 81 0.29 -6.68 6.72
CA ILE A 81 -0.26 -6.18 5.47
C ILE A 81 -1.78 -6.09 5.59
N PHE A 82 -2.34 -4.95 5.28
CA PHE A 82 -3.75 -4.76 5.08
C PHE A 82 -4.03 -4.50 3.60
N ALA A 83 -4.45 -5.52 2.88
CA ALA A 83 -4.83 -5.43 1.47
C ALA A 83 -6.31 -5.05 1.34
N VAL A 84 -6.60 -3.97 0.63
CA VAL A 84 -7.95 -3.42 0.47
C VAL A 84 -8.33 -3.36 -1.00
N GLY A 85 -9.27 -4.20 -1.40
CA GLY A 85 -9.79 -4.25 -2.77
C GLY A 85 -8.72 -4.47 -3.83
N MET A 86 -7.76 -5.34 -3.54
CA MET A 86 -6.69 -5.72 -4.45
C MET A 86 -6.46 -7.23 -4.44
N ARG A 87 -6.31 -7.81 -5.58
CA ARG A 87 -5.84 -9.18 -5.73
C ARG A 87 -4.30 -9.21 -5.66
N PHE A 88 -3.76 -10.22 -5.02
CA PHE A 88 -2.32 -10.47 -4.97
C PHE A 88 -1.87 -11.16 -6.27
N ASP A 89 -1.87 -10.45 -7.39
CA ASP A 89 -1.41 -11.01 -8.67
C ASP A 89 0.13 -10.96 -8.81
N ASP A 90 0.65 -11.65 -9.82
CA ASP A 90 2.07 -11.79 -10.09
C ASP A 90 2.79 -10.45 -10.36
N ARG A 91 2.08 -9.45 -10.87
CA ARG A 91 2.62 -8.10 -11.12
C ARG A 91 2.92 -7.35 -9.83
N VAL A 92 2.26 -7.73 -8.74
CA VAL A 92 2.44 -7.15 -7.42
C VAL A 92 3.37 -8.00 -6.56
N THR A 93 3.14 -9.31 -6.53
CA THR A 93 3.83 -10.21 -5.62
C THR A 93 5.19 -10.69 -6.12
N GLY A 94 5.34 -10.86 -7.42
CA GLY A 94 6.50 -11.54 -7.98
C GLY A 94 6.63 -12.96 -7.43
N ASP A 95 7.78 -13.28 -6.86
CA ASP A 95 8.05 -14.59 -6.26
C ASP A 95 7.32 -14.77 -4.92
N LEU A 96 6.23 -15.53 -4.95
CA LEU A 96 5.38 -15.80 -3.78
C LEU A 96 6.14 -16.45 -2.62
N SER A 97 7.18 -17.24 -2.89
CA SER A 97 7.97 -17.89 -1.84
C SER A 97 8.76 -16.90 -0.97
N ARG A 98 8.88 -15.67 -1.43
CA ARG A 98 9.66 -14.59 -0.80
C ARG A 98 8.82 -13.38 -0.44
N TYR A 99 7.57 -13.29 -0.91
CA TYR A 99 6.71 -12.14 -0.72
C TYR A 99 6.15 -12.10 0.69
N ALA A 100 6.48 -11.05 1.42
CA ALA A 100 5.90 -10.69 2.72
C ALA A 100 5.80 -11.83 3.76
N ILE A 101 6.72 -12.79 3.73
CA ILE A 101 6.69 -14.03 4.53
C ILE A 101 6.67 -13.82 6.06
N LYS A 102 6.96 -12.60 6.52
CA LYS A 102 6.96 -12.23 7.94
C LYS A 102 5.70 -11.52 8.38
N ALA A 103 4.89 -11.07 7.43
CA ALA A 103 3.72 -10.27 7.71
C ALA A 103 2.49 -11.15 8.01
N LYS A 104 1.69 -10.71 8.96
CA LYS A 104 0.29 -11.11 9.04
C LYS A 104 -0.48 -10.42 7.92
N VAL A 105 -1.43 -11.12 7.30
CA VAL A 105 -2.19 -10.59 6.17
C VAL A 105 -3.66 -10.47 6.54
N VAL A 106 -4.17 -9.25 6.50
CA VAL A 106 -5.61 -8.96 6.51
C VAL A 106 -6.02 -8.62 5.09
N HIS A 107 -6.93 -9.37 4.50
CA HIS A 107 -7.37 -9.18 3.13
C HIS A 107 -8.85 -8.82 3.09
N LEU A 108 -9.15 -7.61 2.63
CA LEU A 108 -10.50 -7.12 2.39
C LEU A 108 -10.78 -7.14 0.89
N ASP A 109 -11.66 -8.02 0.47
CA ASP A 109 -12.12 -8.10 -0.92
C ASP A 109 -13.60 -8.44 -0.98
N ILE A 110 -14.27 -8.01 -2.05
CA ILE A 110 -15.67 -8.35 -2.30
C ILE A 110 -15.81 -9.75 -2.90
N ASP A 111 -14.78 -10.24 -3.60
CA ASP A 111 -14.76 -11.55 -4.22
C ASP A 111 -14.08 -12.58 -3.29
N PRO A 112 -14.85 -13.55 -2.74
CA PRO A 112 -14.28 -14.60 -1.90
C PRO A 112 -13.26 -15.48 -2.66
N ALA A 113 -13.28 -15.53 -4.00
CA ALA A 113 -12.34 -16.31 -4.78
C ALA A 113 -10.92 -15.70 -4.84
N GLU A 114 -10.74 -14.44 -4.45
CA GLU A 114 -9.44 -13.81 -4.32
C GLU A 114 -8.76 -14.08 -2.97
N ILE A 115 -9.52 -14.51 -1.96
CA ILE A 115 -8.99 -14.86 -0.65
C ILE A 115 -8.18 -16.16 -0.72
N ASP A 116 -6.99 -16.18 -0.12
CA ASP A 116 -6.04 -17.32 -0.09
C ASP A 116 -5.59 -17.83 -1.48
N LYS A 117 -5.87 -17.09 -2.53
CA LYS A 117 -5.55 -17.52 -3.89
C LYS A 117 -4.05 -17.56 -4.17
N ASN A 118 -3.33 -16.52 -3.83
CA ASN A 118 -1.90 -16.39 -4.07
C ASN A 118 -1.12 -16.17 -2.76
N VAL A 119 -1.65 -15.38 -1.85
CA VAL A 119 -1.03 -15.08 -0.55
C VAL A 119 -1.94 -15.59 0.55
N PRO A 120 -1.44 -16.41 1.48
CA PRO A 120 -2.22 -16.87 2.63
C PRO A 120 -2.70 -15.67 3.48
N THR A 121 -3.95 -15.73 3.90
CA THR A 121 -4.62 -14.65 4.64
C THR A 121 -4.83 -15.09 6.10
N ASP A 122 -4.34 -14.29 7.06
CA ASP A 122 -4.61 -14.55 8.48
C ASP A 122 -6.04 -14.15 8.85
N VAL A 123 -6.53 -13.04 8.29
CA VAL A 123 -7.91 -12.57 8.51
C VAL A 123 -8.54 -12.13 7.19
N ALA A 124 -9.53 -12.88 6.74
CA ALA A 124 -10.35 -12.52 5.57
C ALA A 124 -11.52 -11.62 5.97
N LEU A 125 -11.69 -10.53 5.24
CA LEU A 125 -12.83 -9.62 5.34
C LEU A 125 -13.55 -9.63 3.98
N ILE A 126 -14.57 -10.47 3.86
CA ILE A 126 -15.33 -10.58 2.60
C ILE A 126 -16.46 -9.57 2.64
N GLY A 127 -16.44 -8.59 1.74
CA GLY A 127 -17.46 -7.56 1.65
C GLY A 127 -17.04 -6.29 0.94
N ASP A 128 -17.97 -5.37 0.87
CA ASP A 128 -17.75 -4.03 0.29
C ASP A 128 -16.73 -3.24 1.09
N ALA A 129 -15.77 -2.60 0.40
CA ALA A 129 -14.66 -1.91 1.06
C ALA A 129 -15.15 -0.70 1.87
N LYS A 130 -16.09 0.10 1.35
CA LYS A 130 -16.64 1.27 2.05
C LYS A 130 -17.35 0.87 3.34
N ALA A 131 -18.27 -0.09 3.26
CA ALA A 131 -19.01 -0.55 4.41
C ALA A 131 -18.08 -1.15 5.48
N THR A 132 -17.11 -1.95 5.07
CA THR A 132 -16.17 -2.61 5.97
C THR A 132 -15.21 -1.62 6.63
N LEU A 133 -14.60 -0.69 5.87
CA LEU A 133 -13.73 0.36 6.42
C LEU A 133 -14.48 1.27 7.39
N LYS A 134 -15.74 1.59 7.11
CA LYS A 134 -16.60 2.37 8.03
C LYS A 134 -16.74 1.71 9.40
N GLU A 135 -16.91 0.39 9.44
CA GLU A 135 -17.00 -0.35 10.72
C GLU A 135 -15.62 -0.47 11.40
N ILE A 136 -14.56 -0.73 10.63
CA ILE A 136 -13.18 -0.75 11.15
C ILE A 136 -12.83 0.58 11.79
N ASN A 137 -13.17 1.70 11.15
CA ASN A 137 -12.89 3.06 11.63
C ASN A 137 -13.53 3.38 12.98
N LYS A 138 -14.63 2.73 13.34
CA LYS A 138 -15.25 2.89 14.67
C LYS A 138 -14.42 2.23 15.77
N LEU A 139 -13.73 1.14 15.45
CA LEU A 139 -13.10 0.24 16.41
C LEU A 139 -11.58 0.41 16.53
N VAL A 140 -10.89 0.76 15.44
CA VAL A 140 -9.44 0.88 15.44
C VAL A 140 -8.96 2.04 16.31
N ASN A 141 -7.84 1.87 17.01
CA ASN A 141 -7.24 2.91 17.84
C ASN A 141 -6.48 3.96 17.01
N LYS A 142 -6.35 5.17 17.57
CA LYS A 142 -5.39 6.14 17.05
C LYS A 142 -3.97 5.63 17.31
N ASN A 143 -3.14 5.71 16.29
CA ASN A 143 -1.73 5.30 16.38
C ASN A 143 -0.88 6.19 15.46
N LYS A 144 0.44 6.00 15.51
CA LYS A 144 1.42 6.65 14.64
C LYS A 144 2.55 5.68 14.37
N HIS A 145 3.03 5.66 13.13
CA HIS A 145 4.13 4.81 12.70
C HIS A 145 5.28 5.64 12.12
N GLU A 146 5.62 6.76 12.77
CA GLU A 146 6.56 7.77 12.24
C GLU A 146 7.92 7.18 11.86
N ASN A 147 8.53 6.38 12.74
CA ASN A 147 9.82 5.73 12.44
C ASN A 147 9.74 4.75 11.26
N TRP A 148 8.61 4.09 11.11
CA TRP A 148 8.37 3.18 10.00
C TRP A 148 8.12 3.94 8.71
N LEU A 149 7.29 4.97 8.72
CA LEU A 149 7.05 5.86 7.58
C LEU A 149 8.34 6.57 7.12
N ASN A 150 9.20 6.99 8.06
CA ASN A 150 10.48 7.60 7.73
C ASN A 150 11.41 6.68 6.93
N LYS A 151 11.32 5.36 7.09
CA LYS A 151 12.08 4.43 6.23
C LYS A 151 11.64 4.51 4.76
N PHE A 152 10.33 4.62 4.51
CA PHE A 152 9.81 4.83 3.14
C PHE A 152 10.35 6.14 2.57
N ASN A 153 10.32 7.22 3.33
CA ASN A 153 10.82 8.53 2.90
C ASN A 153 12.33 8.50 2.60
N THR A 154 13.11 7.79 3.41
CA THR A 154 14.56 7.62 3.17
C THR A 154 14.81 6.89 1.85
N LEU A 155 14.18 5.74 1.64
CA LEU A 155 14.34 4.96 0.41
C LEU A 155 13.80 5.69 -0.83
N ARG A 156 12.72 6.45 -0.69
CA ARG A 156 12.18 7.31 -1.75
C ARG A 156 13.20 8.39 -2.15
N THR A 157 13.89 8.98 -1.18
CA THR A 157 14.95 9.96 -1.45
C THR A 157 16.15 9.32 -2.14
N GLU A 158 16.54 8.11 -1.73
CA GLU A 158 17.60 7.34 -2.40
C GLU A 158 17.22 7.02 -3.85
N GLU A 159 16.00 6.53 -4.10
CA GLU A 159 15.47 6.25 -5.44
C GLU A 159 15.48 7.50 -6.32
N TYR A 160 15.00 8.63 -5.78
CA TYR A 160 14.97 9.89 -6.51
C TYR A 160 16.37 10.28 -7.00
N LYS A 161 17.36 10.29 -6.11
CA LYS A 161 18.74 10.65 -6.44
C LYS A 161 19.44 9.67 -7.39
N ALA A 162 19.15 8.38 -7.24
CA ALA A 162 19.82 7.34 -7.99
C ALA A 162 19.29 7.19 -9.43
N VAL A 163 18.01 7.43 -9.63
CA VAL A 163 17.30 7.12 -10.89
C VAL A 163 16.50 8.31 -11.40
N ILE A 164 15.54 8.81 -10.61
CA ILE A 164 14.51 9.73 -11.10
C ILE A 164 15.07 11.10 -11.46
N GLU A 165 15.97 11.65 -10.65
CA GLU A 165 16.57 12.97 -10.89
C GLU A 165 17.30 13.03 -12.24
N ASN A 166 18.05 11.97 -12.57
CA ASN A 166 18.77 11.94 -13.85
C ASN A 166 17.83 11.72 -15.04
N ASP A 167 16.72 11.05 -14.86
CA ASP A 167 15.72 10.85 -15.92
C ASP A 167 14.89 12.13 -16.17
N LEU A 168 14.57 12.89 -15.11
CA LEU A 168 13.88 14.18 -15.23
C LEU A 168 14.79 15.31 -15.72
N PHE A 169 16.07 15.31 -15.30
CA PHE A 169 17.04 16.36 -15.57
C PHE A 169 18.36 15.76 -16.10
N PRO A 170 18.36 15.19 -17.33
CA PRO A 170 19.54 14.55 -17.89
C PRO A 170 20.68 15.54 -18.05
N LYS A 171 21.91 15.13 -17.67
CA LYS A 171 23.12 15.97 -17.77
C LYS A 171 23.72 15.98 -19.15
N GLU A 172 23.39 15.02 -19.99
CA GLU A 172 23.85 14.90 -21.38
C GLU A 172 22.76 15.36 -22.34
N MET A 173 23.15 15.76 -23.57
CA MET A 173 22.21 16.21 -24.62
C MET A 173 21.33 15.08 -25.19
N GLN A 174 20.89 14.17 -24.34
CA GLN A 174 19.96 13.09 -24.70
C GLN A 174 18.61 13.40 -24.05
N ILE A 175 17.57 13.46 -24.87
CA ILE A 175 16.19 13.63 -24.37
C ILE A 175 15.76 12.32 -23.72
N SER A 176 15.51 12.36 -22.42
CA SER A 176 14.91 11.23 -21.71
C SER A 176 13.38 11.27 -21.79
N MET A 177 12.74 10.11 -21.58
CA MET A 177 11.28 10.06 -21.49
C MET A 177 10.77 10.85 -20.27
N GLY A 178 11.47 10.81 -19.15
CA GLY A 178 11.13 11.56 -17.94
C GLY A 178 11.18 13.07 -18.19
N GLU A 179 12.19 13.59 -18.91
CA GLU A 179 12.26 15.00 -19.27
C GLU A 179 11.08 15.45 -20.13
N VAL A 180 10.67 14.64 -21.12
CA VAL A 180 9.53 14.95 -22.00
C VAL A 180 8.21 15.03 -21.21
N ILE A 181 8.01 14.13 -20.24
CA ILE A 181 6.78 14.11 -19.44
C ILE A 181 6.78 15.22 -18.39
N HIS A 182 7.96 15.61 -17.88
CA HIS A 182 8.09 16.64 -16.84
C HIS A 182 7.84 18.06 -17.36
N LYS A 183 8.15 18.34 -18.64
CA LYS A 183 7.91 19.63 -19.31
C LYS A 183 6.47 19.79 -19.79
#